data_1df94149d2d07f57edd89c072847aebc
#
_entry.id   1df94149d2d07f57edd89c072847aebc
#
_cell.length_a   1.000
_cell.length_b   1.000
_cell.length_c   1.000
_cell.angle_alpha   90.00
_cell.angle_beta   90.00
_cell.angle_gamma   90.00
#
_symmetry.space_group_name_H-M   'P 1'
#
loop_
_entity.id
_entity.type
_entity.pdbx_description
1 polymer ?
#
loop_
_entity_poly.entity_id
_entity_poly.type
_entity_poly.pdbx_seq_one_letter_code
_entity_poly.pdbx_strand_id
1 'polypeptide(L)'
;DSRRVPYFDRFFLGGSYSLRGYDYRDIGPRMQTWKTDMVDDQFGYWVNEESKDGKHLGQKFVPVKRGGYSDNPFQKIPEITPIDGNRWTPVITDGFETLGGSSYWFASLEYSIPIINQLRVAFFYDIGMVDEDPYEFEFSNYADNWGIGLRLNVPMLGPLRLDYGIPITHPDYLHGAGGEFNFGVGFNRSF
;
A
#
# COMPACT_ATOMS: atom_id res chain seq x y z
N ASP A 1 16.60 -6.44 -16.90
CA ASP A 1 17.19 -6.19 -15.59
C ASP A 1 16.51 -7.06 -14.55
N SER A 2 17.14 -8.21 -14.25
CA SER A 2 16.60 -9.29 -13.41
C SER A 2 16.69 -9.01 -11.90
N ARG A 3 16.80 -7.77 -11.49
CA ARG A 3 17.01 -7.37 -10.10
C ARG A 3 15.76 -6.84 -9.38
N ARG A 4 14.62 -6.78 -10.04
CA ARG A 4 13.38 -6.31 -9.39
C ARG A 4 12.70 -7.46 -8.70
N VAL A 5 12.45 -7.26 -7.40
CA VAL A 5 11.66 -8.21 -6.61
C VAL A 5 10.25 -8.33 -7.22
N PRO A 6 9.76 -9.56 -7.49
CA PRO A 6 8.39 -9.76 -7.96
C PRO A 6 7.37 -9.13 -7.00
N TYR A 7 6.24 -8.67 -7.52
CA TYR A 7 5.22 -7.97 -6.72
C TYR A 7 4.74 -8.75 -5.48
N PHE A 8 4.61 -10.05 -5.59
CA PHE A 8 4.18 -10.93 -4.50
C PHE A 8 5.24 -11.16 -3.40
N ASP A 9 6.51 -10.84 -3.69
CA ASP A 9 7.63 -10.94 -2.74
C ASP A 9 8.03 -9.57 -2.16
N ARG A 10 7.29 -8.50 -2.51
CA ARG A 10 7.58 -7.15 -2.03
C ARG A 10 7.13 -6.93 -0.60
N PHE A 11 7.84 -6.04 0.07
CA PHE A 11 7.56 -5.64 1.44
C PHE A 11 6.58 -4.48 1.50
N PHE A 12 5.76 -4.50 2.55
CA PHE A 12 4.79 -3.45 2.87
C PHE A 12 4.79 -3.25 4.38
N LEU A 13 4.50 -2.04 4.83
CA LEU A 13 4.19 -1.74 6.22
C LEU A 13 2.77 -1.19 6.33
N GLY A 14 2.26 -1.12 7.56
CA GLY A 14 0.89 -0.75 7.90
C GLY A 14 0.09 -1.93 8.44
N GLY A 15 -0.84 -1.60 9.33
CA GLY A 15 -1.70 -2.57 10.01
C GLY A 15 -1.18 -3.08 11.34
N SER A 16 -1.92 -3.98 11.95
CA SER A 16 -1.79 -4.44 13.34
C SER A 16 -0.42 -5.00 13.73
N TYR A 17 0.39 -5.44 12.76
CA TYR A 17 1.66 -6.12 13.01
C TYR A 17 2.89 -5.28 12.68
N SER A 18 2.68 -4.05 12.22
CA SER A 18 3.76 -3.12 11.89
C SER A 18 3.41 -1.70 12.34
N LEU A 19 3.09 -0.80 11.43
CA LEU A 19 2.69 0.57 11.73
C LEU A 19 1.19 0.62 12.02
N ARG A 20 0.83 0.57 13.29
CA ARG A 20 -0.55 0.43 13.78
C ARG A 20 -1.45 1.64 13.54
N GLY A 21 -0.88 2.78 13.19
CA GLY A 21 -1.62 4.00 12.82
C GLY A 21 -2.03 4.07 11.36
N TYR A 22 -1.74 3.04 10.56
CA TYR A 22 -1.97 3.01 9.13
C TYR A 22 -2.73 1.75 8.73
N ASP A 23 -3.44 1.83 7.62
CA ASP A 23 -4.14 0.69 7.03
C ASP A 23 -3.18 -0.45 6.64
N TYR A 24 -3.73 -1.62 6.49
CA TYR A 24 -2.95 -2.80 6.09
C TYR A 24 -2.30 -2.60 4.71
N ARG A 25 -0.97 -2.72 4.66
CA ARG A 25 -0.13 -2.54 3.46
C ARG A 25 -0.19 -1.14 2.85
N ASP A 26 -0.49 -0.13 3.64
CA ASP A 26 -0.65 1.24 3.16
C ASP A 26 0.68 1.98 2.97
N ILE A 27 1.74 1.55 3.65
CA ILE A 27 3.06 2.15 3.57
C ILE A 27 3.96 1.39 2.62
N GLY A 28 4.42 2.10 1.60
CA GLY A 28 5.34 1.63 0.56
C GLY A 28 5.26 2.51 -0.68
N PRO A 29 6.18 2.36 -1.63
CA PRO A 29 6.13 3.04 -2.92
C PRO A 29 4.77 2.88 -3.58
N ARG A 30 4.23 3.97 -4.13
CA ARG A 30 2.91 4.00 -4.74
C ARG A 30 2.96 4.36 -6.21
N MET A 31 1.98 3.87 -6.95
CA MET A 31 1.75 4.23 -8.33
C MET A 31 0.32 4.72 -8.52
N GLN A 32 0.16 5.72 -9.35
CA GLN A 32 -1.15 6.19 -9.77
C GLN A 32 -1.86 5.12 -10.59
N THR A 33 -3.11 4.84 -10.25
CA THR A 33 -3.90 3.83 -10.96
C THR A 33 -4.52 4.39 -12.23
N TRP A 34 -4.73 3.51 -13.20
CA TRP A 34 -5.38 3.83 -14.47
C TRP A 34 -6.80 3.30 -14.49
N LYS A 35 -7.65 3.97 -15.26
CA LYS A 35 -9.00 3.51 -15.44
C LYS A 35 -8.99 2.20 -16.23
N THR A 36 -9.26 1.10 -15.55
CA THR A 36 -9.45 -0.24 -16.14
C THR A 36 -10.92 -0.60 -16.13
N ASP A 37 -11.33 -1.47 -17.04
CA ASP A 37 -12.71 -1.93 -17.14
C ASP A 37 -12.79 -3.31 -17.80
N MET A 38 -13.95 -3.93 -17.71
CA MET A 38 -14.32 -5.15 -18.43
C MET A 38 -15.39 -4.78 -19.45
N VAL A 39 -15.04 -4.77 -20.72
CA VAL A 39 -15.96 -4.51 -21.82
C VAL A 39 -16.04 -5.74 -22.69
N ASP A 40 -17.25 -6.27 -22.94
CA ASP A 40 -17.50 -7.49 -23.74
C ASP A 40 -16.63 -8.68 -23.30
N ASP A 41 -16.55 -8.94 -21.97
CA ASP A 41 -15.71 -9.97 -21.35
C ASP A 41 -14.19 -9.84 -21.60
N GLN A 42 -13.74 -8.67 -22.03
CA GLN A 42 -12.34 -8.35 -22.21
C GLN A 42 -11.86 -7.32 -21.20
N PHE A 43 -10.81 -7.66 -20.47
CA PHE A 43 -10.14 -6.71 -19.60
C PHE A 43 -9.31 -5.73 -20.43
N GLY A 44 -9.36 -4.44 -20.10
CA GLY A 44 -8.61 -3.43 -20.81
C GLY A 44 -8.48 -2.10 -20.05
N TYR A 45 -7.89 -1.14 -20.73
CA TYR A 45 -7.65 0.21 -20.22
C TYR A 45 -8.39 1.25 -21.04
N TRP A 46 -8.76 2.34 -20.36
CA TRP A 46 -9.26 3.52 -21.06
C TRP A 46 -8.10 4.47 -21.38
N VAL A 47 -8.07 4.94 -22.61
CA VAL A 47 -7.09 5.90 -23.10
C VAL A 47 -7.77 7.15 -23.64
N ASN A 48 -7.15 8.29 -23.48
CA ASN A 48 -7.51 9.51 -24.19
C ASN A 48 -6.84 9.47 -25.55
N GLU A 49 -7.62 9.61 -26.61
CA GLU A 49 -7.15 9.63 -27.99
C GLU A 49 -7.02 11.08 -28.49
N GLU A 50 -5.84 11.42 -28.99
CA GLU A 50 -5.54 12.70 -29.61
C GLU A 50 -5.11 12.49 -31.07
N SER A 51 -5.65 13.29 -31.98
CA SER A 51 -5.22 13.33 -33.38
C SER A 51 -3.79 13.85 -33.49
N LYS A 52 -3.12 13.58 -34.62
CA LYS A 52 -1.82 14.15 -34.98
C LYS A 52 -1.75 15.68 -34.85
N ASP A 53 -2.88 16.36 -35.06
CA ASP A 53 -3.00 17.81 -34.96
C ASP A 53 -3.28 18.29 -33.50
N GLY A 54 -3.21 17.39 -32.51
CA GLY A 54 -3.42 17.71 -31.09
C GLY A 54 -4.92 17.86 -30.72
N LYS A 55 -5.85 17.49 -31.60
CA LYS A 55 -7.28 17.55 -31.30
C LYS A 55 -7.69 16.34 -30.47
N HIS A 56 -8.32 16.57 -29.33
CA HIS A 56 -8.87 15.52 -28.48
C HIS A 56 -10.06 14.82 -29.18
N LEU A 57 -9.97 13.51 -29.36
CA LEU A 57 -10.98 12.70 -30.05
C LEU A 57 -11.92 11.97 -29.08
N GLY A 58 -11.58 11.90 -27.82
CA GLY A 58 -12.38 11.27 -26.77
C GLY A 58 -11.63 10.16 -26.03
N GLN A 59 -12.37 9.38 -25.28
CA GLN A 59 -11.83 8.21 -24.57
C GLN A 59 -12.16 6.93 -25.37
N LYS A 60 -11.16 6.03 -25.44
CA LYS A 60 -11.27 4.76 -26.13
C LYS A 60 -10.86 3.62 -25.21
N PHE A 61 -11.59 2.52 -25.25
CA PHE A 61 -11.23 1.30 -24.57
C PHE A 61 -10.23 0.48 -25.41
N VAL A 62 -9.14 0.04 -24.77
CA VAL A 62 -8.10 -0.79 -25.40
C VAL A 62 -8.00 -2.11 -24.66
N PRO A 63 -8.45 -3.22 -25.28
CA PRO A 63 -8.41 -4.53 -24.64
C PRO A 63 -6.97 -5.05 -24.54
N VAL A 64 -6.66 -5.64 -23.39
CA VAL A 64 -5.39 -6.35 -23.16
C VAL A 64 -5.52 -7.75 -23.76
N LYS A 65 -4.69 -8.07 -24.73
CA LYS A 65 -4.66 -9.43 -25.31
C LYS A 65 -4.23 -10.44 -24.25
N ARG A 66 -5.07 -11.46 -24.00
CA ARG A 66 -4.69 -12.62 -23.18
C ARG A 66 -3.43 -13.27 -23.77
N GLY A 67 -2.34 -13.31 -23.00
CA GLY A 67 -1.09 -13.97 -23.41
C GLY A 67 0.18 -13.13 -23.21
N GLY A 68 0.06 -11.84 -22.99
CA GLY A 68 1.17 -11.04 -22.51
C GLY A 68 1.23 -11.03 -20.99
N TYR A 69 1.71 -12.11 -20.36
CA TYR A 69 2.30 -12.03 -19.03
C TYR A 69 3.60 -11.27 -19.19
N SER A 70 3.53 -9.99 -19.45
CA SER A 70 4.63 -9.10 -19.17
C SER A 70 4.46 -8.63 -17.74
N ASP A 71 5.39 -9.06 -16.94
CA ASP A 71 5.89 -8.39 -15.76
C ASP A 71 5.01 -7.25 -15.24
N ASN A 72 4.16 -7.56 -14.27
CA ASN A 72 3.41 -6.60 -13.50
C ASN A 72 2.61 -5.58 -14.34
N PRO A 73 1.28 -5.77 -14.50
CA PRO A 73 0.42 -4.84 -15.25
C PRO A 73 0.43 -3.41 -14.69
N PHE A 74 0.99 -3.21 -13.49
CA PHE A 74 1.09 -1.93 -12.79
C PHE A 74 2.43 -1.20 -13.01
N GLN A 75 3.42 -1.81 -13.64
CA GLN A 75 4.76 -1.22 -13.77
C GLN A 75 5.11 -0.57 -15.12
N LYS A 76 4.33 -0.81 -16.14
CA LYS A 76 4.48 -0.09 -17.42
C LYS A 76 3.10 0.27 -17.92
N ILE A 77 2.89 1.54 -18.21
CA ILE A 77 1.93 1.95 -19.21
C ILE A 77 2.26 1.08 -20.43
N PRO A 78 1.37 0.18 -20.87
CA PRO A 78 1.63 -0.53 -22.11
C PRO A 78 1.97 0.56 -23.14
N GLU A 79 3.07 0.43 -23.85
CA GLU A 79 3.32 1.24 -25.04
C GLU A 79 2.22 0.89 -26.02
N ILE A 80 1.10 1.57 -25.86
CA ILE A 80 -0.05 1.43 -26.72
C ILE A 80 0.30 2.24 -27.96
N THR A 81 0.94 1.57 -28.92
CA THR A 81 1.30 2.18 -30.19
C THR A 81 0.00 2.36 -31.00
N PRO A 82 -0.40 3.60 -31.25
CA PRO A 82 -1.58 3.87 -32.07
C PRO A 82 -1.39 3.32 -33.47
N ILE A 83 -2.38 2.61 -33.99
CA ILE A 83 -2.34 2.03 -35.33
C ILE A 83 -2.37 3.14 -36.42
N ASP A 84 -2.94 4.30 -36.11
CA ASP A 84 -3.22 5.36 -37.09
C ASP A 84 -2.37 6.64 -36.88
N GLY A 85 -1.30 6.55 -36.05
CA GLY A 85 -0.44 7.69 -35.75
C GLY A 85 -1.10 8.75 -34.85
N ASN A 86 -2.23 8.45 -34.23
CA ASN A 86 -2.80 9.22 -33.13
C ASN A 86 -2.01 8.98 -31.86
N ARG A 87 -2.08 9.91 -30.92
CA ARG A 87 -1.46 9.76 -29.62
C ARG A 87 -2.49 9.25 -28.62
N TRP A 88 -2.12 8.20 -27.89
CA TRP A 88 -2.96 7.67 -26.81
C TRP A 88 -2.28 7.90 -25.47
N THR A 89 -3.02 8.46 -24.53
CA THR A 89 -2.56 8.66 -23.14
C THR A 89 -3.51 7.93 -22.21
N PRO A 90 -3.02 7.16 -21.23
CA PRO A 90 -3.89 6.46 -20.29
C PRO A 90 -4.79 7.44 -19.54
N VAL A 91 -6.04 7.05 -19.30
CA VAL A 91 -6.93 7.78 -18.40
C VAL A 91 -6.51 7.44 -16.98
N ILE A 92 -6.00 8.43 -16.29
CA ILE A 92 -5.56 8.34 -14.90
C ILE A 92 -6.77 8.46 -13.98
N THR A 93 -6.82 7.66 -12.92
CA THR A 93 -7.80 7.79 -11.84
C THR A 93 -7.20 8.58 -10.69
N ASP A 94 -8.04 9.10 -9.79
CA ASP A 94 -7.57 9.78 -8.57
C ASP A 94 -7.02 8.78 -7.51
N GLY A 95 -7.03 7.50 -7.81
CA GLY A 95 -6.55 6.43 -6.92
C GLY A 95 -5.06 6.18 -7.05
N PHE A 96 -4.47 5.75 -5.94
CA PHE A 96 -3.10 5.25 -5.86
C PHE A 96 -3.12 3.83 -5.32
N GLU A 97 -2.25 2.99 -5.84
CA GLU A 97 -2.03 1.64 -5.34
C GLU A 97 -0.61 1.50 -4.79
N THR A 98 -0.49 0.90 -3.61
CA THR A 98 0.80 0.64 -2.99
C THR A 98 1.47 -0.54 -3.67
N LEU A 99 2.62 -0.31 -4.28
CA LEU A 99 3.37 -1.33 -5.02
C LEU A 99 4.26 -2.18 -4.13
N GLY A 100 4.52 -1.73 -2.89
CA GLY A 100 5.51 -2.32 -2.01
C GLY A 100 6.95 -2.10 -2.49
N GLY A 101 7.90 -2.35 -1.60
CA GLY A 101 9.32 -2.12 -1.85
C GLY A 101 10.15 -3.39 -1.84
N SER A 102 11.42 -3.23 -2.18
CA SER A 102 12.42 -4.29 -2.18
C SER A 102 13.19 -4.36 -0.86
N SER A 103 13.11 -3.31 -0.06
CA SER A 103 13.68 -3.24 1.30
C SER A 103 12.73 -2.55 2.26
N TYR A 104 12.87 -2.84 3.54
CA TYR A 104 12.16 -2.15 4.60
C TYR A 104 12.95 -2.22 5.90
N TRP A 105 12.68 -1.27 6.77
CA TRP A 105 13.02 -1.41 8.19
C TRP A 105 11.82 -0.97 9.03
N PHE A 106 11.73 -1.51 10.22
CA PHE A 106 10.65 -1.27 11.15
C PHE A 106 11.15 -1.39 12.58
N ALA A 107 10.74 -0.46 13.43
CA ALA A 107 10.98 -0.50 14.87
C ALA A 107 9.70 -0.18 15.63
N SER A 108 9.46 -0.91 16.71
CA SER A 108 8.30 -0.71 17.59
C SER A 108 8.76 -0.70 19.04
N LEU A 109 8.26 0.27 19.79
CA LEU A 109 8.43 0.36 21.23
C LEU A 109 7.05 0.31 21.88
N GLU A 110 6.86 -0.62 22.82
CA GLU A 110 5.62 -0.75 23.56
C GLU A 110 5.90 -0.80 25.07
N TYR A 111 5.21 0.05 25.81
CA TYR A 111 5.22 0.06 27.27
C TYR A 111 3.84 -0.29 27.80
N SER A 112 3.72 -1.41 28.53
CA SER A 112 2.42 -1.89 29.01
C SER A 112 2.33 -1.87 30.54
N ILE A 113 1.27 -1.28 31.06
CA ILE A 113 0.98 -1.12 32.48
C ILE A 113 -0.13 -2.10 32.87
N PRO A 114 0.08 -3.01 33.83
CA PRO A 114 -0.97 -3.87 34.33
C PRO A 114 -1.94 -3.04 35.19
N ILE A 115 -3.22 -3.12 34.87
CA ILE A 115 -4.31 -2.50 35.65
C ILE A 115 -4.91 -3.53 36.60
N ILE A 116 -5.22 -4.70 36.09
CA ILE A 116 -5.64 -5.89 36.84
C ILE A 116 -5.00 -7.13 36.24
N ASN A 117 -5.11 -8.27 36.87
CA ASN A 117 -4.45 -9.52 36.43
C ASN A 117 -4.74 -9.91 34.97
N GLN A 118 -5.88 -9.49 34.43
CA GLN A 118 -6.32 -9.86 33.09
C GLN A 118 -6.29 -8.70 32.10
N LEU A 119 -6.07 -7.44 32.55
CA LEU A 119 -6.12 -6.25 31.73
C LEU A 119 -4.85 -5.43 31.87
N ARG A 120 -4.24 -5.08 30.77
CA ARG A 120 -3.12 -4.16 30.66
C ARG A 120 -3.45 -3.04 29.69
N VAL A 121 -2.99 -1.84 29.99
CA VAL A 121 -2.97 -0.72 29.04
C VAL A 121 -1.58 -0.63 28.46
N ALA A 122 -1.47 -0.46 27.16
CA ALA A 122 -0.23 -0.30 26.44
C ALA A 122 -0.15 1.07 25.78
N PHE A 123 1.02 1.68 25.83
CA PHE A 123 1.39 2.82 25.01
C PHE A 123 2.44 2.36 24.03
N PHE A 124 2.31 2.74 22.77
CA PHE A 124 3.24 2.31 21.76
C PHE A 124 3.66 3.43 20.80
N TYR A 125 4.82 3.24 20.23
CA TYR A 125 5.35 4.05 19.15
C TYR A 125 5.96 3.13 18.11
N ASP A 126 5.51 3.26 16.89
CA ASP A 126 5.99 2.49 15.75
C ASP A 126 6.57 3.43 14.71
N ILE A 127 7.67 3.04 14.11
CA ILE A 127 8.36 3.79 13.06
C ILE A 127 8.91 2.81 12.02
N GLY A 128 8.85 3.18 10.75
CA GLY A 128 9.41 2.37 9.68
C GLY A 128 9.29 3.02 8.31
N MET A 129 9.94 2.41 7.34
CA MET A 129 9.86 2.81 5.94
C MET A 129 10.01 1.61 5.03
N VAL A 130 9.54 1.76 3.81
CA VAL A 130 9.65 0.79 2.72
C VAL A 130 10.22 1.50 1.52
N ASP A 131 11.30 0.96 0.97
CA ASP A 131 12.01 1.52 -0.18
C ASP A 131 11.87 0.67 -1.44
N GLU A 132 11.84 1.30 -2.60
CA GLU A 132 11.79 0.61 -3.89
C GLU A 132 13.14 -0.05 -4.22
N ASP A 133 14.25 0.64 -3.91
CA ASP A 133 15.60 0.12 -4.16
C ASP A 133 16.17 -0.56 -2.90
N PRO A 134 16.72 -1.78 -3.01
CA PRO A 134 17.28 -2.51 -1.87
C PRO A 134 18.58 -1.92 -1.32
N TYR A 135 19.20 -0.97 -2.01
CA TYR A 135 20.50 -0.40 -1.65
C TYR A 135 20.49 1.09 -1.32
N GLU A 136 19.38 1.77 -1.57
CA GLU A 136 19.21 3.18 -1.25
C GLU A 136 18.27 3.32 -0.06
N PHE A 137 18.80 3.64 1.10
CA PHE A 137 18.02 3.93 2.30
C PHE A 137 17.86 5.44 2.43
N GLU A 138 16.78 5.97 1.90
CA GLU A 138 16.40 7.37 2.14
C GLU A 138 15.63 7.49 3.45
N PHE A 139 16.32 7.83 4.53
CA PHE A 139 15.69 8.04 5.84
C PHE A 139 14.74 9.23 5.91
N SER A 140 14.54 9.97 4.83
CA SER A 140 13.63 11.11 4.77
C SER A 140 12.17 10.72 4.60
N ASN A 141 11.88 9.53 4.09
CA ASN A 141 10.55 9.09 3.70
C ASN A 141 9.97 8.00 4.64
N TYR A 142 10.08 8.23 5.93
CA TYR A 142 9.56 7.31 6.93
C TYR A 142 8.10 7.64 7.32
N ALA A 143 7.44 6.64 7.88
CA ALA A 143 6.15 6.77 8.53
C ALA A 143 6.29 6.42 10.00
N ASP A 144 5.65 7.18 10.87
CA ASP A 144 5.61 6.87 12.29
C ASP A 144 4.22 7.13 12.89
N ASN A 145 3.94 6.42 13.94
CA ASN A 145 2.70 6.57 14.69
C ASN A 145 2.91 6.28 16.17
N TRP A 146 2.07 6.88 16.98
CA TRP A 146 1.93 6.51 18.37
C TRP A 146 0.51 6.03 18.65
N GLY A 147 0.29 5.38 19.77
CA GLY A 147 -1.05 4.94 20.10
C GLY A 147 -1.21 4.36 21.49
N ILE A 148 -2.44 3.99 21.77
CA ILE A 148 -2.85 3.37 23.01
C ILE A 148 -3.49 2.01 22.68
N GLY A 149 -3.17 1.01 23.50
CA GLY A 149 -3.71 -0.32 23.34
C GLY A 149 -4.24 -0.92 24.62
N LEU A 150 -5.20 -1.84 24.47
CA LEU A 150 -5.67 -2.69 25.54
C LEU A 150 -5.22 -4.14 25.27
N ARG A 151 -4.71 -4.77 26.30
CA ARG A 151 -4.28 -6.16 26.29
C ARG A 151 -5.14 -6.90 27.31
N LEU A 152 -6.06 -7.72 26.85
CA LEU A 152 -7.00 -8.45 27.69
C LEU A 152 -6.73 -9.96 27.57
N ASN A 153 -6.51 -10.62 28.68
CA ASN A 153 -6.38 -12.08 28.71
C ASN A 153 -7.71 -12.70 29.13
N VAL A 154 -8.44 -13.22 28.17
CA VAL A 154 -9.75 -13.84 28.40
C VAL A 154 -9.56 -15.35 28.57
N PRO A 155 -9.98 -15.93 29.72
CA PRO A 155 -9.97 -17.37 29.90
C PRO A 155 -10.73 -18.08 28.77
N MET A 156 -10.13 -19.14 28.21
CA MET A 156 -10.62 -19.95 27.09
C MET A 156 -10.55 -19.31 25.69
N LEU A 157 -10.57 -17.97 25.57
CA LEU A 157 -10.46 -17.28 24.27
C LEU A 157 -9.01 -16.87 23.93
N GLY A 158 -8.16 -16.81 24.97
CA GLY A 158 -6.79 -16.35 24.81
C GLY A 158 -6.62 -14.82 24.89
N PRO A 159 -5.46 -14.31 24.51
CA PRO A 159 -5.19 -12.88 24.57
C PRO A 159 -5.94 -12.14 23.45
N LEU A 160 -6.60 -11.07 23.84
CA LEU A 160 -7.21 -10.08 22.97
C LEU A 160 -6.38 -8.80 22.99
N ARG A 161 -6.26 -8.20 21.84
CA ARG A 161 -5.53 -6.97 21.61
C ARG A 161 -6.41 -5.97 20.90
N LEU A 162 -6.50 -4.77 21.44
CA LEU A 162 -7.17 -3.62 20.84
C LEU A 162 -6.16 -2.48 20.80
N ASP A 163 -5.89 -1.94 19.65
CA ASP A 163 -4.98 -0.82 19.48
C ASP A 163 -5.65 0.31 18.72
N TYR A 164 -5.40 1.54 19.14
CA TYR A 164 -5.73 2.73 18.40
C TYR A 164 -4.44 3.51 18.14
N GLY A 165 -4.03 3.55 16.88
CA GLY A 165 -2.81 4.22 16.42
C GLY A 165 -3.14 5.53 15.74
N ILE A 166 -2.32 6.56 15.98
CA ILE A 166 -2.45 7.90 15.42
C ILE A 166 -1.18 8.20 14.64
N PRO A 167 -1.25 8.40 13.31
CA PRO A 167 -0.12 8.83 12.50
C PRO A 167 0.46 10.17 12.98
N ILE A 168 1.78 10.32 12.96
CA ILE A 168 2.48 11.57 13.24
C ILE A 168 3.08 12.11 11.95
N THR A 169 4.01 11.34 11.38
CA THR A 169 4.67 11.66 10.11
C THR A 169 4.27 10.61 9.09
N HIS A 170 3.79 11.06 7.99
CA HIS A 170 3.43 10.19 6.88
C HIS A 170 4.12 10.67 5.60
N PRO A 171 4.45 9.76 4.69
CA PRO A 171 4.95 10.14 3.38
C PRO A 171 4.00 11.09 2.64
N ASP A 172 4.53 11.95 1.80
CA ASP A 172 3.78 13.03 1.10
C ASP A 172 2.56 12.55 0.30
N TYR A 173 2.52 11.28 -0.04
CA TYR A 173 1.42 10.67 -0.78
C TYR A 173 0.21 10.27 0.09
N LEU A 174 0.34 10.29 1.43
CA LEU A 174 -0.74 9.96 2.36
C LEU A 174 -1.40 11.23 2.87
N HIS A 175 -2.37 11.74 2.15
CA HIS A 175 -3.15 12.90 2.61
C HIS A 175 -4.28 12.44 3.53
N GLY A 176 -4.28 12.94 4.77
CA GLY A 176 -5.41 12.80 5.69
C GLY A 176 -5.50 11.43 6.38
N ALA A 177 -4.38 10.81 6.68
CA ALA A 177 -4.35 9.60 7.50
C ALA A 177 -4.97 9.90 8.88
N GLY A 178 -6.18 9.40 9.11
CA GLY A 178 -6.85 9.39 10.41
C GLY A 178 -6.23 8.34 11.31
N GLY A 179 -6.59 8.35 12.60
CA GLY A 179 -6.16 7.25 13.47
C GLY A 179 -6.85 5.94 13.12
N GLU A 180 -6.12 4.82 13.22
CA GLU A 180 -6.57 3.48 12.88
C GLU A 180 -6.85 2.63 14.12
N PHE A 181 -7.96 1.88 14.05
CA PHE A 181 -8.36 0.94 15.08
C PHE A 181 -8.04 -0.50 14.65
N ASN A 182 -7.20 -1.17 15.44
CA ASN A 182 -6.78 -2.53 15.18
C ASN A 182 -7.30 -3.49 16.25
N PHE A 183 -7.85 -4.60 15.82
CA PHE A 183 -8.30 -5.70 16.67
C PHE A 183 -7.55 -6.98 16.35
N GLY A 184 -7.08 -7.66 17.37
CA GLY A 184 -6.38 -8.93 17.23
C GLY A 184 -6.82 -9.93 18.29
N VAL A 185 -6.99 -11.18 17.87
CA VAL A 185 -7.27 -12.34 18.74
C VAL A 185 -6.16 -13.38 18.52
N GLY A 186 -5.58 -13.86 19.59
CA GLY A 186 -4.62 -14.95 19.50
C GLY A 186 -3.30 -14.68 20.24
N PHE A 187 -2.47 -15.71 20.30
CA PHE A 187 -1.17 -15.64 20.94
C PHE A 187 -0.24 -14.71 20.17
N ASN A 188 0.23 -13.66 20.85
CA ASN A 188 1.36 -12.90 20.37
C ASN A 188 2.56 -13.84 20.23
N ARG A 189 3.09 -14.03 19.03
CA ARG A 189 4.44 -14.54 18.89
C ARG A 189 5.37 -13.46 19.41
N SER A 190 5.80 -13.59 20.65
CA SER A 190 6.99 -12.88 21.12
C SER A 190 8.17 -13.42 20.32
N PHE A 191 8.80 -12.56 19.54
CA PHE A 191 10.12 -12.83 18.98
C PHE A 191 11.17 -12.74 20.07
#